data_8c1999aabd9663b66a1364084940fdc0
#
_entry.id   8c1999aabd9663b66a1364084940fdc0
#
_cell.length_a   1.000
_cell.length_b   1.000
_cell.length_c   1.000
_cell.angle_alpha   90.00
_cell.angle_beta   90.00
_cell.angle_gamma   90.00
#
_symmetry.space_group_name_H-M   'P 1'
#
loop_
_entity.id
_entity.type
_entity.pdbx_description
1 polymer ?
#
loop_
_entity_poly.entity_id
_entity_poly.type
_entity_poly.pdbx_seq_one_letter_code
_entity_poly.pdbx_strand_id
1 'polypeptide(L)'
;MSVTPPPETDLGSRLEALGRTLGVREAEHRAGLDAARACAESLRAQIAAALERFHRAAAEAGAPHLRVDLSEIRPDDKHLRAVEFELGRGRHKAIVTAKSRGEVTLVGPFRSGKNEGPCLTFPLDAGEELAAALGAFLARFLEEAATP
;
A
#
# COMPACT_ATOMS: atom_id res chain seq x y z
N MET A 1 59.82 -10.13 6.62
CA MET A 1 59.07 -10.07 5.36
C MET A 1 57.61 -9.76 5.66
N SER A 2 57.17 -8.56 5.34
CA SER A 2 55.78 -8.21 5.56
C SER A 2 54.96 -8.72 4.39
N VAL A 3 54.03 -9.59 4.70
CA VAL A 3 53.04 -10.07 3.73
C VAL A 3 51.91 -9.05 3.73
N THR A 4 51.71 -8.39 2.61
CA THR A 4 50.59 -7.50 2.44
C THR A 4 49.33 -8.38 2.32
N PRO A 5 48.36 -8.29 3.23
CA PRO A 5 47.15 -9.08 3.09
C PRO A 5 46.43 -8.72 1.77
N PRO A 6 45.72 -9.68 1.16
CA PRO A 6 44.92 -9.35 0.00
C PRO A 6 43.94 -8.21 0.32
N PRO A 7 43.64 -7.32 -0.65
CA PRO A 7 42.76 -6.17 -0.40
C PRO A 7 41.43 -6.54 0.28
N GLU A 8 40.90 -7.71 -0.04
CA GLU A 8 39.64 -8.19 0.53
C GLU A 8 39.71 -8.57 2.01
N THR A 9 40.96 -8.72 2.58
CA THR A 9 41.16 -9.00 4.01
C THR A 9 41.48 -7.73 4.80
N ASP A 10 41.75 -6.62 4.13
CA ASP A 10 41.89 -5.34 4.78
C ASP A 10 40.56 -4.82 5.28
N LEU A 11 40.49 -4.40 6.53
CA LEU A 11 39.24 -3.94 7.15
C LEU A 11 38.61 -2.79 6.38
N GLY A 12 39.38 -1.80 6.01
CA GLY A 12 38.87 -0.66 5.24
C GLY A 12 38.29 -1.06 3.89
N SER A 13 39.04 -1.91 3.15
CA SER A 13 38.58 -2.40 1.85
C SER A 13 37.30 -3.25 1.94
N ARG A 14 37.21 -4.07 2.98
CA ARG A 14 36.00 -4.89 3.21
C ARG A 14 34.80 -4.04 3.51
N LEU A 15 34.93 -3.04 4.35
CA LEU A 15 33.83 -2.14 4.69
C LEU A 15 33.44 -1.25 3.52
N GLU A 16 34.40 -0.83 2.72
CA GLU A 16 34.16 -0.07 1.50
C GLU A 16 33.32 -0.89 0.50
N ALA A 17 33.70 -2.13 0.26
CA ALA A 17 32.98 -3.04 -0.62
C ALA A 17 31.56 -3.31 -0.09
N LEU A 18 31.43 -3.54 1.21
CA LEU A 18 30.13 -3.73 1.86
C LEU A 18 29.28 -2.47 1.73
N GLY A 19 29.88 -1.30 1.93
CA GLY A 19 29.19 -0.01 1.77
C GLY A 19 28.62 0.17 0.37
N ARG A 20 29.38 -0.19 -0.66
CA ARG A 20 28.86 -0.14 -2.05
C ARG A 20 27.69 -1.09 -2.26
N THR A 21 27.81 -2.33 -1.76
CA THR A 21 26.73 -3.32 -1.87
C THR A 21 25.48 -2.85 -1.17
N LEU A 22 25.60 -2.39 0.06
CA LEU A 22 24.45 -1.92 0.84
C LEU A 22 23.86 -0.63 0.26
N GLY A 23 24.72 0.24 -0.27
CA GLY A 23 24.27 1.47 -0.94
C GLY A 23 23.43 1.20 -2.18
N VAL A 24 23.84 0.23 -3.00
CA VAL A 24 23.08 -0.19 -4.19
C VAL A 24 21.73 -0.76 -3.77
N ARG A 25 21.68 -1.62 -2.76
CA ARG A 25 20.43 -2.18 -2.24
C ARG A 25 19.49 -1.08 -1.73
N GLU A 26 20.05 -0.12 -1.01
CA GLU A 26 19.24 0.98 -0.46
C GLU A 26 18.67 1.86 -1.58
N ALA A 27 19.47 2.12 -2.63
CA ALA A 27 18.99 2.87 -3.79
C ALA A 27 17.89 2.14 -4.53
N GLU A 28 17.99 0.82 -4.71
CA GLU A 28 16.95 -0.01 -5.32
C GLU A 28 15.69 -0.03 -4.47
N HIS A 29 15.85 -0.15 -3.16
CA HIS A 29 14.73 -0.13 -2.23
C HIS A 29 14.00 1.22 -2.29
N ARG A 30 14.74 2.32 -2.33
CA ARG A 30 14.17 3.67 -2.43
C ARG A 30 13.40 3.85 -3.74
N ALA A 31 13.95 3.38 -4.86
CA ALA A 31 13.27 3.42 -6.15
C ALA A 31 11.97 2.60 -6.12
N GLY A 32 12.00 1.41 -5.49
CA GLY A 32 10.82 0.58 -5.30
C GLY A 32 9.78 1.25 -4.44
N LEU A 33 10.20 1.93 -3.37
CA LEU A 33 9.28 2.65 -2.49
C LEU A 33 8.66 3.87 -3.20
N ASP A 34 9.43 4.57 -4.02
CA ASP A 34 8.90 5.68 -4.82
C ASP A 34 7.84 5.19 -5.82
N ALA A 35 8.08 4.05 -6.47
CA ALA A 35 7.10 3.43 -7.37
C ALA A 35 5.84 3.00 -6.62
N ALA A 36 6.00 2.42 -5.43
CA ALA A 36 4.88 2.02 -4.58
C ALA A 36 4.05 3.23 -4.17
N ARG A 37 4.70 4.31 -3.78
CA ARG A 37 4.03 5.56 -3.40
C ARG A 37 3.26 6.16 -4.57
N ALA A 38 3.85 6.20 -5.76
CA ALA A 38 3.17 6.69 -6.95
C ALA A 38 1.93 5.85 -7.28
N CYS A 39 2.04 4.52 -7.15
CA CYS A 39 0.90 3.62 -7.32
C CYS A 39 -0.20 3.89 -6.30
N ALA A 40 0.17 4.03 -5.02
CA ALA A 40 -0.78 4.33 -3.95
C ALA A 40 -1.50 5.66 -4.18
N GLU A 41 -0.78 6.70 -4.61
CA GLU A 41 -1.36 7.99 -4.94
C GLU A 41 -2.38 7.89 -6.08
N SER A 42 -2.05 7.13 -7.14
CA SER A 42 -2.94 6.89 -8.26
C SER A 42 -4.21 6.14 -7.83
N LEU A 43 -4.06 5.07 -7.07
CA LEU A 43 -5.19 4.28 -6.57
C LEU A 43 -6.06 5.10 -5.64
N ARG A 44 -5.45 5.85 -4.75
CA ARG A 44 -6.19 6.71 -3.83
C ARG A 44 -7.02 7.76 -4.57
N ALA A 45 -6.43 8.38 -5.59
CA ALA A 45 -7.14 9.37 -6.40
C ALA A 45 -8.34 8.75 -7.13
N GLN A 46 -8.18 7.55 -7.68
CA GLN A 46 -9.26 6.83 -8.35
C GLN A 46 -10.38 6.48 -7.36
N ILE A 47 -10.02 6.00 -6.18
CA ILE A 47 -10.98 5.66 -5.12
C ILE A 47 -11.69 6.92 -4.63
N ALA A 48 -10.98 8.01 -4.41
CA ALA A 48 -11.57 9.28 -3.97
C ALA A 48 -12.62 9.78 -4.96
N ALA A 49 -12.31 9.74 -6.26
CA ALA A 49 -13.25 10.14 -7.29
C ALA A 49 -14.50 9.24 -7.33
N ALA A 50 -14.30 7.92 -7.20
CA ALA A 50 -15.39 6.97 -7.18
C ALA A 50 -16.27 7.14 -5.92
N LEU A 51 -15.66 7.39 -4.76
CA LEU A 51 -16.41 7.64 -3.52
C LEU A 51 -17.23 8.93 -3.60
N GLU A 52 -16.73 9.97 -4.25
CA GLU A 52 -17.49 11.19 -4.45
C GLU A 52 -18.78 10.92 -5.23
N ARG A 53 -18.68 10.12 -6.29
CA ARG A 53 -19.84 9.72 -7.08
C ARG A 53 -20.80 8.89 -6.26
N PHE A 54 -20.29 7.97 -5.46
CA PHE A 54 -21.07 7.16 -4.55
C PHE A 54 -21.81 8.03 -3.51
N HIS A 55 -21.11 8.94 -2.87
CA HIS A 55 -21.69 9.83 -1.86
C HIS A 55 -22.81 10.68 -2.45
N ARG A 56 -22.61 11.20 -3.65
CA ARG A 56 -23.63 12.01 -4.35
C ARG A 56 -24.88 11.18 -4.66
N ALA A 57 -24.69 10.00 -5.23
CA ALA A 57 -25.79 9.09 -5.57
C ALA A 57 -26.56 8.67 -4.33
N ALA A 58 -25.87 8.33 -3.25
CA ALA A 58 -26.51 7.95 -1.99
C ALA A 58 -27.31 9.10 -1.39
N ALA A 59 -26.77 10.31 -1.42
CA ALA A 59 -27.46 11.50 -0.92
C ALA A 59 -28.71 11.81 -1.74
N GLU A 60 -28.64 11.71 -3.07
CA GLU A 60 -29.79 11.88 -3.96
C GLU A 60 -30.89 10.83 -3.70
N ALA A 61 -30.48 9.63 -3.30
CA ALA A 61 -31.41 8.55 -2.96
C ALA A 61 -31.95 8.64 -1.52
N GLY A 62 -31.59 9.69 -0.78
CA GLY A 62 -32.11 9.93 0.57
C GLY A 62 -31.21 9.45 1.70
N ALA A 63 -29.95 9.08 1.42
CA ALA A 63 -29.03 8.56 2.43
C ALA A 63 -27.70 9.34 2.46
N PRO A 64 -27.74 10.65 2.82
CA PRO A 64 -26.52 11.47 2.88
C PRO A 64 -25.55 11.05 3.99
N HIS A 65 -25.99 10.24 4.92
CA HIS A 65 -25.16 9.71 6.01
C HIS A 65 -24.27 8.52 5.61
N LEU A 66 -24.47 7.96 4.42
CA LEU A 66 -23.63 6.88 3.90
C LEU A 66 -22.32 7.47 3.35
N ARG A 67 -21.45 7.85 4.25
CA ARG A 67 -20.14 8.43 3.91
C ARG A 67 -19.03 7.51 4.38
N VAL A 68 -18.01 7.40 3.54
CA VAL A 68 -16.81 6.61 3.82
C VAL A 68 -15.63 7.58 3.88
N ASP A 69 -14.83 7.44 4.91
CA ASP A 69 -13.61 8.23 5.08
C ASP A 69 -12.44 7.55 4.38
N LEU A 70 -11.60 8.34 3.76
CA LEU A 70 -10.39 7.89 3.08
C LEU A 70 -9.21 8.58 3.73
N SER A 71 -8.31 7.80 4.31
CA SER A 71 -7.13 8.36 4.99
C SER A 71 -6.11 8.91 4.00
N GLU A 72 -5.19 9.71 4.50
CA GLU A 72 -3.99 10.06 3.76
C GLU A 72 -3.07 8.85 3.60
N ILE A 73 -2.19 8.91 2.62
CA ILE A 73 -1.16 7.89 2.43
C ILE A 73 -0.13 8.06 3.55
N ARG A 74 0.20 6.95 4.21
CA ARG A 74 1.15 6.92 5.32
C ARG A 74 2.10 5.74 5.17
N PRO A 75 3.32 5.81 5.77
CA PRO A 75 4.16 4.62 5.85
C PRO A 75 3.46 3.54 6.66
N ASP A 76 3.69 2.28 6.29
CA ASP A 76 3.21 1.15 7.08
C ASP A 76 4.11 1.02 8.32
N ASP A 77 3.54 1.13 9.50
CA ASP A 77 4.27 1.07 10.77
C ASP A 77 4.98 -0.27 11.00
N LYS A 78 4.45 -1.34 10.43
CA LYS A 78 5.02 -2.69 10.60
C LYS A 78 6.06 -3.01 9.54
N HIS A 79 5.97 -2.36 8.38
CA HIS A 79 6.84 -2.65 7.24
C HIS A 79 7.35 -1.34 6.66
N LEU A 80 8.58 -0.98 7.00
CA LEU A 80 9.24 0.23 6.50
C LEU A 80 9.31 0.31 4.97
N ARG A 81 8.92 -0.77 4.28
CA ARG A 81 9.01 -0.93 2.83
C ARG A 81 7.66 -0.84 2.13
N ALA A 82 6.69 -0.25 2.78
CA ALA A 82 5.36 -0.11 2.24
C ALA A 82 4.72 1.21 2.62
N VAL A 83 3.79 1.65 1.81
CA VAL A 83 2.90 2.77 2.12
C VAL A 83 1.47 2.28 2.02
N GLU A 84 0.58 2.87 2.79
CA GLU A 84 -0.81 2.44 2.83
C GLU A 84 -1.77 3.60 3.00
N PHE A 85 -3.02 3.35 2.65
CA PHE A 85 -4.12 4.21 3.04
C PHE A 85 -5.35 3.35 3.39
N GLU A 86 -6.27 3.93 4.12
CA GLU A 86 -7.37 3.20 4.73
C GLU A 86 -8.72 3.80 4.35
N LEU A 87 -9.69 2.92 4.10
CA LEU A 87 -11.10 3.30 4.03
C LEU A 87 -11.76 2.94 5.36
N GLY A 88 -12.64 3.81 5.84
CA GLY A 88 -13.31 3.60 7.11
C GLY A 88 -14.71 4.15 7.14
N ARG A 89 -15.61 3.39 7.76
CA ARG A 89 -16.94 3.84 8.13
C ARG A 89 -17.33 3.12 9.43
N GLY A 90 -17.35 3.86 10.53
CA GLY A 90 -17.58 3.26 11.84
C GLY A 90 -16.52 2.21 12.16
N ARG A 91 -16.95 0.99 12.42
CA ARG A 91 -16.06 -0.13 12.75
C ARG A 91 -15.52 -0.86 11.51
N HIS A 92 -16.07 -0.55 10.34
CA HIS A 92 -15.66 -1.20 9.10
C HIS A 92 -14.42 -0.53 8.53
N LYS A 93 -13.43 -1.33 8.18
CA LYS A 93 -12.14 -0.88 7.67
C LYS A 93 -11.74 -1.70 6.45
N ALA A 94 -10.98 -1.05 5.58
CA ALA A 94 -10.27 -1.71 4.49
C ALA A 94 -8.97 -0.97 4.25
N ILE A 95 -7.92 -1.67 3.87
CA ILE A 95 -6.59 -1.09 3.69
C ILE A 95 -6.05 -1.44 2.32
N VAL A 96 -5.46 -0.45 1.65
CA VAL A 96 -4.70 -0.65 0.42
C VAL A 96 -3.24 -0.38 0.74
N THR A 97 -2.39 -1.39 0.53
CA THR A 97 -0.97 -1.32 0.81
C THR A 97 -0.18 -1.50 -0.47
N ALA A 98 0.75 -0.58 -0.75
CA ALA A 98 1.68 -0.69 -1.87
C ALA A 98 3.10 -0.92 -1.32
N LYS A 99 3.74 -1.99 -1.78
CA LYS A 99 5.03 -2.45 -1.26
C LYS A 99 6.16 -2.15 -2.23
N SER A 100 7.32 -1.79 -1.67
CA SER A 100 8.52 -1.48 -2.44
C SER A 100 9.00 -2.63 -3.33
N ARG A 101 8.62 -3.86 -3.00
CA ARG A 101 8.95 -5.04 -3.81
C ARG A 101 8.07 -5.21 -5.06
N GLY A 102 7.14 -4.29 -5.30
CA GLY A 102 6.35 -4.28 -6.52
C GLY A 102 4.96 -4.90 -6.43
N GLU A 103 4.36 -4.92 -5.24
CA GLU A 103 3.03 -5.51 -5.03
C GLU A 103 2.06 -4.53 -4.38
N VAL A 104 0.79 -4.66 -4.74
CA VAL A 104 -0.34 -4.01 -4.07
C VAL A 104 -1.17 -5.07 -3.37
N THR A 105 -1.51 -4.84 -2.12
CA THR A 105 -2.38 -5.72 -1.34
C THR A 105 -3.65 -4.97 -0.96
N LEU A 106 -4.80 -5.60 -1.25
CA LEU A 106 -6.11 -5.12 -0.85
C LEU A 106 -6.56 -5.97 0.34
N VAL A 107 -6.72 -5.34 1.51
CA VAL A 107 -7.05 -6.03 2.76
C VAL A 107 -8.42 -5.58 3.24
N GLY A 108 -9.29 -6.51 3.46
CA GLY A 108 -10.62 -6.24 3.99
C GLY A 108 -11.75 -6.62 3.03
N PRO A 109 -12.99 -6.29 3.35
CA PRO A 109 -13.41 -5.55 4.56
C PRO A 109 -13.17 -6.33 5.86
N PHE A 110 -12.88 -5.62 6.93
CA PHE A 110 -12.77 -6.19 8.27
C PHE A 110 -13.32 -5.20 9.30
N ARG A 111 -13.55 -5.68 10.52
CA ARG A 111 -13.98 -4.82 11.62
C ARG A 111 -12.78 -4.40 12.46
N SER A 112 -12.81 -3.17 12.91
CA SER A 112 -11.80 -2.62 13.83
C SER A 112 -11.63 -3.56 15.04
N GLY A 113 -10.39 -3.89 15.38
CA GLY A 113 -10.06 -4.84 16.44
C GLY A 113 -9.82 -6.26 15.95
N LYS A 114 -10.17 -6.57 14.70
CA LYS A 114 -9.83 -7.83 14.05
C LYS A 114 -8.89 -7.50 12.89
N ASN A 115 -7.67 -7.93 12.96
CA ASN A 115 -6.66 -7.68 11.92
C ASN A 115 -6.75 -8.69 10.77
N GLU A 116 -7.81 -9.47 10.72
CA GLU A 116 -8.01 -10.51 9.72
C GLU A 116 -9.19 -10.17 8.83
N GLY A 117 -8.94 -10.13 7.55
CA GLY A 117 -9.92 -9.95 6.52
C GLY A 117 -9.43 -10.59 5.23
N PRO A 118 -10.28 -10.68 4.20
CA PRO A 118 -9.84 -11.11 2.88
C PRO A 118 -8.66 -10.28 2.42
N CYS A 119 -7.71 -10.94 1.78
CA CYS A 119 -6.49 -10.30 1.31
C CYS A 119 -6.20 -10.76 -0.12
N LEU A 120 -6.04 -9.80 -1.02
CA LEU A 120 -5.69 -10.04 -2.42
C LEU A 120 -4.44 -9.26 -2.74
N THR A 121 -3.50 -9.89 -3.44
CA THR A 121 -2.22 -9.28 -3.82
C THR A 121 -2.07 -9.29 -5.33
N PHE A 122 -1.63 -8.17 -5.88
CA PHE A 122 -1.41 -7.97 -7.31
C PHE A 122 -0.06 -7.30 -7.54
N PRO A 123 0.61 -7.55 -8.70
CA PRO A 123 1.74 -6.71 -9.09
C PRO A 123 1.31 -5.25 -9.26
N LEU A 124 2.21 -4.30 -9.04
CA LEU A 124 1.92 -2.85 -9.23
C LEU A 124 1.45 -2.54 -10.66
N ASP A 125 1.91 -3.32 -11.63
CA ASP A 125 1.62 -3.13 -13.05
C ASP A 125 0.51 -4.07 -13.58
N ALA A 126 -0.27 -4.67 -12.68
CA ALA A 126 -1.34 -5.60 -13.05
C ALA A 126 -2.48 -4.96 -13.86
N GLY A 127 -2.53 -3.62 -13.94
CA GLY A 127 -3.44 -2.90 -14.84
C GLY A 127 -4.91 -3.27 -14.69
N GLU A 128 -5.45 -3.95 -15.70
CA GLU A 128 -6.87 -4.31 -15.76
C GLU A 128 -7.32 -5.25 -14.64
N GLU A 129 -6.47 -6.21 -14.26
CA GLU A 129 -6.79 -7.13 -13.17
C GLU A 129 -6.93 -6.39 -11.84
N LEU A 130 -6.01 -5.47 -11.58
CA LEU A 130 -6.06 -4.66 -10.38
C LEU A 130 -7.29 -3.75 -10.37
N ALA A 131 -7.60 -3.13 -11.52
CA ALA A 131 -8.77 -2.27 -11.65
C ALA A 131 -10.07 -3.02 -11.38
N ALA A 132 -10.21 -4.23 -11.97
CA ALA A 132 -11.39 -5.07 -11.75
C ALA A 132 -11.50 -5.52 -10.29
N ALA A 133 -10.39 -5.95 -9.70
CA ALA A 133 -10.34 -6.37 -8.30
C ALA A 133 -10.65 -5.21 -7.36
N LEU A 134 -10.15 -4.01 -7.66
CA LEU A 134 -10.41 -2.81 -6.88
C LEU A 134 -11.91 -2.48 -6.88
N GLY A 135 -12.56 -2.55 -8.04
CA GLY A 135 -14.01 -2.33 -8.13
C GLY A 135 -14.81 -3.29 -7.27
N ALA A 136 -14.50 -4.59 -7.35
CA ALA A 136 -15.16 -5.61 -6.53
C ALA A 136 -14.87 -5.41 -5.04
N PHE A 137 -13.64 -5.06 -4.69
CA PHE A 137 -13.21 -4.80 -3.32
C PHE A 137 -13.97 -3.61 -2.72
N LEU A 138 -14.08 -2.51 -3.44
CA LEU A 138 -14.81 -1.33 -3.00
C LEU A 138 -16.31 -1.60 -2.85
N ALA A 139 -16.92 -2.29 -3.81
CA ALA A 139 -18.33 -2.64 -3.75
C ALA A 139 -18.62 -3.49 -2.51
N ARG A 140 -17.81 -4.49 -2.25
CA ARG A 140 -17.94 -5.35 -1.09
C ARG A 140 -17.79 -4.56 0.22
N PHE A 141 -16.79 -3.68 0.28
CA PHE A 141 -16.58 -2.84 1.45
C PHE A 141 -17.80 -1.94 1.70
N LEU A 142 -18.31 -1.28 0.65
CA LEU A 142 -19.46 -0.37 0.77
C LEU A 142 -20.71 -1.12 1.21
N GLU A 143 -20.97 -2.31 0.66
CA GLU A 143 -22.11 -3.12 1.05
C GLU A 143 -22.05 -3.55 2.52
N GLU A 144 -20.90 -4.02 2.97
CA GLU A 144 -20.70 -4.42 4.36
C GLU A 144 -20.74 -3.23 5.32
N ALA A 145 -20.11 -2.13 4.95
CA ALA A 145 -20.05 -0.92 5.78
C ALA A 145 -21.40 -0.20 5.88
N ALA A 146 -22.31 -0.41 4.94
CA ALA A 146 -23.66 0.13 4.98
C ALA A 146 -24.60 -0.67 5.90
N THR A 147 -24.23 -1.91 6.20
CA THR A 147 -25.04 -2.77 7.08
C THR A 147 -24.82 -2.37 8.55
N PRO A 148 -25.87 -2.10 9.30
CA PRO A 148 -25.74 -1.71 10.72
C PRO A 148 -25.12 -2.81 11.57
#